data_62b46d85dde0a67852b15788331e0f3b
#
_entry.id   62b46d85dde0a67852b15788331e0f3b
#
_cell.length_a   1.000
_cell.length_b   1.000
_cell.length_c   1.000
_cell.angle_alpha   90.00
_cell.angle_beta   90.00
_cell.angle_gamma   90.00
#
_symmetry.space_group_name_H-M   'P 1'
#
loop_
_entity.id
_entity.type
_entity.pdbx_description
1 polymer ?
#
loop_
_entity_poly.entity_id
_entity_poly.type
_entity_poly.pdbx_seq_one_letter_code
_entity_poly.pdbx_strand_id
1 'polypeptide(L)'
;PAIWTDANNSEVAFKLSRTASLGGRIGSLFHGTSANSGAIAQVTWLPSNKLWDSYDQVNDVRFGVYFRTEPLLAAAGRPSQLIAKYRGTTYGTPTEHVADAKVFRTGEMYLIRAEAKAEKNDLTGAAADLNALRAARINGYTNVTLASTAAAVTAIMDERFKELPYEGHRFWDLKRRNLPVSRLSTDAPSAAGTTLAAGNFRFLLPIPNSEMQANPLIQQNPGYTN
;
A
#
# COMPACT_ATOMS: atom_id res chain seq x y z
N PRO A 1 11.22 -4.76 10.27
CA PRO A 1 10.18 -5.59 10.94
C PRO A 1 9.57 -4.91 12.15
N ALA A 2 10.39 -4.38 13.05
CA ALA A 2 9.97 -3.92 14.37
C ALA A 2 8.91 -2.80 14.40
N ILE A 3 8.84 -1.95 13.37
CA ILE A 3 7.78 -0.91 13.29
C ILE A 3 6.39 -1.52 13.04
N TRP A 4 6.30 -2.70 12.41
CA TRP A 4 5.02 -3.36 12.08
C TRP A 4 4.50 -4.29 13.18
N THR A 5 5.33 -4.52 14.20
CA THR A 5 4.95 -5.20 15.45
C THR A 5 4.83 -4.23 16.63
N ASP A 6 4.91 -2.91 16.36
CA ASP A 6 4.90 -1.82 17.34
C ASP A 6 6.06 -1.87 18.36
N ALA A 7 7.06 -2.71 18.14
CA ALA A 7 8.24 -2.84 18.99
C ALA A 7 9.26 -1.69 18.81
N ASN A 8 9.14 -0.91 17.73
CA ASN A 8 9.99 0.23 17.45
C ASN A 8 9.19 1.33 16.72
N ASN A 9 9.36 2.56 17.13
CA ASN A 9 8.68 3.72 16.55
C ASN A 9 9.64 4.74 15.90
N SER A 10 10.92 4.38 15.68
CA SER A 10 11.94 5.31 15.18
C SER A 10 11.63 5.94 13.81
N GLU A 11 10.84 5.26 12.97
CA GLU A 11 10.39 5.77 11.68
C GLU A 11 8.93 6.25 11.69
N VAL A 12 8.27 6.29 12.84
CA VAL A 12 6.85 6.63 12.96
C VAL A 12 6.69 8.02 13.54
N ALA A 13 6.30 8.99 12.72
CA ALA A 13 6.06 10.35 13.16
C ALA A 13 4.70 10.50 13.83
N PHE A 14 3.68 9.80 13.34
CA PHE A 14 2.34 9.79 13.95
C PHE A 14 1.63 8.45 13.69
N LYS A 15 0.99 7.94 14.74
CA LYS A 15 0.19 6.72 14.67
C LYS A 15 -1.06 6.82 15.54
N LEU A 16 -2.06 6.04 15.20
CA LEU A 16 -3.24 5.80 16.01
C LEU A 16 -3.05 4.46 16.73
N SER A 17 -2.92 4.52 18.04
CA SER A 17 -2.74 3.31 18.86
C SER A 17 -3.98 2.43 18.84
N ARG A 18 -3.77 1.13 18.78
CA ARG A 18 -4.79 0.10 18.81
C ARG A 18 -4.54 -0.86 19.96
N THR A 19 -5.60 -1.34 20.55
CA THR A 19 -5.54 -2.39 21.58
C THR A 19 -6.51 -3.51 21.22
N ALA A 20 -6.44 -4.64 21.91
CA ALA A 20 -7.34 -5.77 21.68
C ALA A 20 -8.82 -5.38 21.88
N SER A 21 -9.10 -4.41 22.74
CA SER A 21 -10.45 -3.91 23.08
C SER A 21 -10.84 -2.63 22.36
N LEU A 22 -9.87 -1.84 21.86
CA LEU A 22 -10.12 -0.54 21.26
C LEU A 22 -9.61 -0.49 19.80
N GLY A 23 -10.52 -0.16 18.92
CA GLY A 23 -10.25 -0.03 17.48
C GLY A 23 -10.31 -1.35 16.71
N GLY A 24 -10.43 -1.22 15.39
CA GLY A 24 -10.48 -2.37 14.50
C GLY A 24 -9.15 -3.12 14.43
N ARG A 25 -9.22 -4.41 14.20
CA ARG A 25 -8.06 -5.26 13.92
C ARG A 25 -7.71 -5.16 12.44
N ILE A 26 -6.88 -4.19 12.07
CA ILE A 26 -6.52 -3.94 10.65
C ILE A 26 -5.98 -5.23 9.99
N GLY A 27 -5.19 -6.00 10.72
CA GLY A 27 -4.63 -7.25 10.23
C GLY A 27 -5.68 -8.28 9.82
N SER A 28 -6.88 -8.29 10.40
CA SER A 28 -7.91 -9.29 10.08
C SER A 28 -8.39 -9.25 8.63
N LEU A 29 -8.20 -8.12 7.93
CA LEU A 29 -8.50 -8.00 6.51
C LEU A 29 -7.47 -8.72 5.62
N PHE A 30 -6.26 -8.93 6.13
CA PHE A 30 -5.09 -9.40 5.39
C PHE A 30 -4.60 -10.78 5.85
N HIS A 31 -4.99 -11.21 7.05
CA HIS A 31 -4.58 -12.48 7.61
C HIS A 31 -5.79 -13.28 8.06
N GLY A 32 -5.78 -14.55 7.85
CA GLY A 32 -6.59 -15.47 8.64
C GLY A 32 -5.87 -15.80 9.95
N THR A 33 -6.57 -16.35 10.92
CA THR A 33 -5.95 -16.91 12.11
C THR A 33 -5.14 -18.14 11.73
N SER A 34 -3.87 -18.21 12.15
CA SER A 34 -2.95 -19.28 11.75
C SER A 34 -3.37 -20.68 12.20
N ALA A 35 -4.24 -20.78 13.19
CA ALA A 35 -4.69 -22.05 13.75
C ALA A 35 -5.89 -22.68 13.02
N ASN A 36 -6.52 -21.97 12.07
CA ASN A 36 -7.75 -22.43 11.43
C ASN A 36 -7.70 -22.22 9.92
N SER A 37 -7.60 -23.32 9.16
CA SER A 37 -7.62 -23.30 7.70
C SER A 37 -8.86 -22.64 7.11
N GLY A 38 -10.02 -22.75 7.76
CA GLY A 38 -11.24 -22.07 7.35
C GLY A 38 -11.15 -20.55 7.48
N ALA A 39 -10.47 -20.03 8.51
CA ALA A 39 -10.26 -18.60 8.68
C ALA A 39 -9.27 -18.01 7.66
N ILE A 40 -8.22 -18.75 7.29
CA ILE A 40 -7.30 -18.35 6.22
C ILE A 40 -8.00 -18.31 4.87
N ALA A 41 -8.90 -19.25 4.59
CA ALA A 41 -9.70 -19.23 3.36
C ALA A 41 -10.60 -17.99 3.25
N GLN A 42 -10.90 -17.31 4.35
CA GLN A 42 -11.72 -16.10 4.42
C GLN A 42 -10.92 -14.80 4.28
N VAL A 43 -9.59 -14.83 4.12
CA VAL A 43 -8.79 -13.64 3.89
C VAL A 43 -9.34 -12.86 2.68
N THR A 44 -9.70 -11.61 2.91
CA THR A 44 -10.38 -10.79 1.90
C THR A 44 -9.41 -10.24 0.86
N TRP A 45 -8.20 -9.83 1.29
CA TRP A 45 -7.25 -9.12 0.44
C TRP A 45 -5.93 -9.87 0.36
N LEU A 46 -5.47 -10.11 -0.84
CA LEU A 46 -4.16 -10.67 -1.17
C LEU A 46 -3.31 -9.62 -1.89
N PRO A 47 -1.97 -9.72 -1.83
CA PRO A 47 -1.14 -8.84 -2.64
C PRO A 47 -1.37 -9.11 -4.12
N SER A 48 -1.33 -8.06 -4.94
CA SER A 48 -1.30 -8.24 -6.38
C SER A 48 0.04 -8.83 -6.82
N ASN A 49 0.04 -9.63 -7.90
CA ASN A 49 1.27 -10.13 -8.50
C ASN A 49 2.17 -8.95 -8.92
N LYS A 50 1.59 -7.88 -9.47
CA LYS A 50 2.33 -6.66 -9.82
C LYS A 50 3.13 -6.09 -8.65
N LEU A 51 2.56 -6.06 -7.45
CA LEU A 51 3.26 -5.58 -6.26
C LEU A 51 4.28 -6.59 -5.76
N TRP A 52 3.90 -7.86 -5.69
CA TRP A 52 4.76 -8.96 -5.25
C TRP A 52 6.04 -9.05 -6.08
N ASP A 53 5.90 -9.02 -7.42
CA ASP A 53 7.01 -9.14 -8.36
C ASP A 53 7.85 -7.86 -8.51
N SER A 54 7.37 -6.73 -7.94
CA SER A 54 8.11 -5.46 -7.99
C SER A 54 9.32 -5.40 -7.06
N TYR A 55 9.42 -6.32 -6.09
CA TYR A 55 10.51 -6.34 -5.12
C TYR A 55 11.65 -7.26 -5.57
N ASP A 56 12.87 -6.89 -5.23
CA ASP A 56 13.96 -7.85 -5.10
C ASP A 56 13.69 -8.71 -3.86
N GLN A 57 13.19 -9.91 -4.08
CA GLN A 57 12.72 -10.80 -3.01
C GLN A 57 13.83 -11.30 -2.08
N VAL A 58 15.10 -11.13 -2.50
CA VAL A 58 16.27 -11.55 -1.73
C VAL A 58 16.87 -10.37 -0.94
N ASN A 59 17.05 -9.23 -1.62
CA ASN A 59 17.80 -8.11 -1.05
C ASN A 59 16.91 -7.02 -0.46
N ASP A 60 15.64 -6.88 -0.90
CA ASP A 60 14.73 -5.89 -0.34
C ASP A 60 14.13 -6.39 0.97
N VAL A 61 14.59 -5.83 2.09
CA VAL A 61 14.16 -6.24 3.43
C VAL A 61 12.66 -6.05 3.68
N ARG A 62 11.99 -5.23 2.87
CA ARG A 62 10.54 -5.01 2.96
C ARG A 62 9.76 -6.25 2.52
N PHE A 63 10.27 -6.99 1.54
CA PHE A 63 9.55 -8.15 1.01
C PHE A 63 9.19 -9.14 2.11
N GLY A 64 10.16 -9.65 2.87
CA GLY A 64 9.92 -10.61 3.95
C GLY A 64 9.20 -10.02 5.18
N VAL A 65 9.05 -8.67 5.23
CA VAL A 65 8.29 -7.99 6.29
C VAL A 65 6.84 -7.77 5.89
N TYR A 66 6.59 -7.40 4.63
CA TYR A 66 5.26 -7.06 4.13
C TYR A 66 4.47 -8.26 3.66
N PHE A 67 5.17 -9.33 3.28
CA PHE A 67 4.56 -10.50 2.65
C PHE A 67 5.10 -11.80 3.22
N ARG A 68 4.35 -12.86 3.02
CA ARG A 68 4.76 -14.24 3.25
C ARG A 68 3.99 -15.19 2.33
N THR A 69 4.52 -16.38 2.15
CA THR A 69 3.79 -17.49 1.55
C THR A 69 2.98 -18.20 2.63
N GLU A 70 1.72 -18.50 2.31
CA GLU A 70 0.79 -19.21 3.20
C GLU A 70 0.27 -20.48 2.50
N PRO A 71 0.77 -21.66 2.87
CA PRO A 71 0.39 -22.93 2.24
C PRO A 71 -1.10 -23.25 2.35
N LEU A 72 -1.77 -22.80 3.41
CA LEU A 72 -3.20 -23.04 3.61
C LEU A 72 -4.08 -22.32 2.59
N LEU A 73 -3.61 -21.19 2.04
CA LEU A 73 -4.29 -20.54 0.92
C LEU A 73 -4.20 -21.40 -0.35
N ALA A 74 -3.02 -21.95 -0.65
CA ALA A 74 -2.85 -22.85 -1.78
C ALA A 74 -3.71 -24.11 -1.64
N ALA A 75 -3.78 -24.68 -0.46
CA ALA A 75 -4.66 -25.83 -0.16
C ALA A 75 -6.15 -25.50 -0.34
N ALA A 76 -6.54 -24.23 -0.20
CA ALA A 76 -7.88 -23.73 -0.46
C ALA A 76 -8.10 -23.29 -1.92
N GLY A 77 -7.17 -23.60 -2.84
CA GLY A 77 -7.24 -23.22 -4.26
C GLY A 77 -7.06 -21.73 -4.53
N ARG A 78 -6.41 -21.01 -3.62
CA ARG A 78 -6.14 -19.55 -3.71
C ARG A 78 -4.66 -19.29 -3.92
N PRO A 79 -4.26 -18.11 -4.46
CA PRO A 79 -2.86 -17.70 -4.47
C PRO A 79 -2.27 -17.75 -3.05
N SER A 80 -1.05 -18.30 -2.92
CA SER A 80 -0.41 -18.49 -1.62
C SER A 80 0.22 -17.23 -1.01
N GLN A 81 0.25 -16.13 -1.77
CA GLN A 81 0.79 -14.87 -1.29
C GLN A 81 -0.13 -14.25 -0.23
N LEU A 82 0.45 -13.84 0.89
CA LEU A 82 -0.27 -13.21 2.00
C LEU A 82 0.39 -11.89 2.40
N ILE A 83 -0.45 -10.91 2.75
CA ILE A 83 0.02 -9.64 3.32
C ILE A 83 0.32 -9.87 4.80
N ALA A 84 1.58 -9.63 5.24
CA ALA A 84 2.01 -9.83 6.63
C ALA A 84 2.17 -8.52 7.42
N LYS A 85 1.97 -7.38 6.78
CA LYS A 85 2.33 -6.05 7.29
C LYS A 85 1.64 -5.67 8.61
N TYR A 86 0.40 -6.07 8.82
CA TYR A 86 -0.41 -5.70 9.99
C TYR A 86 -0.79 -6.90 10.87
N ARG A 87 0.04 -7.92 10.90
CA ARG A 87 -0.28 -9.16 11.61
C ARG A 87 -0.37 -9.03 13.14
N GLY A 88 0.08 -7.90 13.71
CA GLY A 88 0.19 -7.74 15.16
C GLY A 88 1.42 -8.45 15.72
N THR A 89 1.36 -8.80 17.01
CA THR A 89 2.52 -9.36 17.70
C THR A 89 2.70 -10.86 17.48
N THR A 90 1.66 -11.66 17.70
CA THR A 90 1.75 -13.14 17.64
C THR A 90 0.41 -13.73 17.22
N TYR A 91 0.42 -14.73 16.35
CA TYR A 91 -0.76 -15.50 15.99
C TYR A 91 -1.31 -16.30 17.18
N GLY A 92 -2.64 -16.44 17.25
CA GLY A 92 -3.31 -17.20 18.28
C GLY A 92 -3.34 -16.53 19.65
N THR A 93 -2.94 -15.26 19.74
CA THR A 93 -2.98 -14.48 20.98
C THR A 93 -4.05 -13.39 20.95
N PRO A 94 -4.47 -12.83 22.10
CA PRO A 94 -5.42 -11.71 22.14
C PRO A 94 -4.98 -10.48 21.36
N THR A 95 -3.68 -10.33 21.05
CA THR A 95 -3.09 -9.22 20.29
C THR A 95 -2.84 -9.56 18.82
N GLU A 96 -3.26 -10.72 18.37
CA GLU A 96 -3.27 -11.07 16.94
C GLU A 96 -4.08 -10.05 16.15
N HIS A 97 -3.52 -9.62 15.01
CA HIS A 97 -4.09 -8.58 14.12
C HIS A 97 -4.19 -7.17 14.74
N VAL A 98 -3.75 -7.00 15.97
CA VAL A 98 -3.67 -5.70 16.61
C VAL A 98 -2.35 -5.04 16.22
N ALA A 99 -2.43 -4.03 15.40
CA ALA A 99 -1.29 -3.22 14.98
C ALA A 99 -1.72 -1.74 14.93
N ASP A 100 -0.87 -0.86 15.42
CA ASP A 100 -1.10 0.57 15.35
C ASP A 100 -1.20 1.03 13.89
N ALA A 101 -2.14 1.90 13.59
CA ALA A 101 -2.23 2.53 12.28
C ALA A 101 -1.19 3.64 12.15
N LYS A 102 -0.10 3.38 11.41
CA LYS A 102 0.94 4.36 11.11
C LYS A 102 0.38 5.34 10.08
N VAL A 103 0.15 6.58 10.50
CA VAL A 103 -0.43 7.62 9.63
C VAL A 103 0.68 8.35 8.89
N PHE A 104 1.77 8.71 9.59
CA PHE A 104 2.94 9.35 8.98
C PHE A 104 4.21 8.61 9.36
N ARG A 105 5.01 8.28 8.34
CA ARG A 105 6.30 7.60 8.48
C ARG A 105 7.42 8.37 7.80
N THR A 106 8.62 8.28 8.35
CA THR A 106 9.82 8.96 7.81
C THR A 106 10.09 8.57 6.35
N GLY A 107 9.85 7.31 5.97
CA GLY A 107 10.00 6.86 4.57
C GLY A 107 9.12 7.65 3.60
N GLU A 108 7.89 7.99 3.99
CA GLU A 108 7.03 8.86 3.20
C GLU A 108 7.59 10.28 3.08
N MET A 109 8.13 10.83 4.17
CA MET A 109 8.69 12.19 4.18
C MET A 109 9.88 12.32 3.20
N TYR A 110 10.73 11.29 3.11
CA TYR A 110 11.79 11.24 2.09
C TYR A 110 11.22 11.29 0.68
N LEU A 111 10.16 10.55 0.40
CA LEU A 111 9.54 10.49 -0.94
C LEU A 111 8.78 11.78 -1.29
N ILE A 112 8.11 12.42 -0.32
CA ILE A 112 7.50 13.75 -0.50
C ILE A 112 8.58 14.79 -0.84
N ARG A 113 9.69 14.79 -0.09
CA ARG A 113 10.77 15.73 -0.30
C ARG A 113 11.49 15.49 -1.63
N ALA A 114 11.72 14.24 -2.00
CA ALA A 114 12.29 13.87 -3.29
C ALA A 114 11.40 14.36 -4.45
N GLU A 115 10.10 14.17 -4.37
CA GLU A 115 9.14 14.61 -5.38
C GLU A 115 9.14 16.15 -5.49
N ALA A 116 9.09 16.86 -4.36
CA ALA A 116 9.15 18.33 -4.35
C ALA A 116 10.43 18.89 -4.96
N LYS A 117 11.59 18.25 -4.71
CA LYS A 117 12.87 18.61 -5.35
C LYS A 117 12.85 18.32 -6.84
N ALA A 118 12.33 17.19 -7.27
CA ALA A 118 12.20 16.84 -8.69
C ALA A 118 11.35 17.86 -9.45
N GLU A 119 10.21 18.27 -8.87
CA GLU A 119 9.34 19.31 -9.48
C GLU A 119 10.00 20.68 -9.56
N LYS A 120 10.97 20.96 -8.69
CA LYS A 120 11.82 22.17 -8.76
C LYS A 120 13.06 21.99 -9.64
N ASN A 121 13.16 20.89 -10.39
CA ASN A 121 14.31 20.51 -11.20
C ASN A 121 15.63 20.32 -10.41
N ASP A 122 15.56 20.13 -9.07
CA ASP A 122 16.68 19.69 -8.26
C ASP A 122 16.79 18.15 -8.33
N LEU A 123 17.27 17.65 -9.47
CA LEU A 123 17.38 16.21 -9.73
C LEU A 123 18.43 15.54 -8.82
N THR A 124 19.49 16.25 -8.48
CA THR A 124 20.53 15.75 -7.56
C THR A 124 19.98 15.58 -6.16
N GLY A 125 19.28 16.57 -5.65
CA GLY A 125 18.65 16.48 -4.33
C GLY A 125 17.51 15.46 -4.27
N ALA A 126 16.74 15.31 -5.36
CA ALA A 126 15.72 14.27 -5.47
C ALA A 126 16.33 12.85 -5.46
N ALA A 127 17.42 12.66 -6.23
CA ALA A 127 18.17 11.40 -6.26
C ALA A 127 18.77 11.07 -4.88
N ALA A 128 19.30 12.06 -4.17
CA ALA A 128 19.88 11.85 -2.83
C ALA A 128 18.82 11.31 -1.84
N ASP A 129 17.61 11.87 -1.82
CA ASP A 129 16.54 11.41 -0.95
C ASP A 129 16.04 10.01 -1.33
N LEU A 130 15.84 9.75 -2.62
CA LEU A 130 15.42 8.44 -3.11
C LEU A 130 16.47 7.36 -2.81
N ASN A 131 17.74 7.65 -3.05
CA ASN A 131 18.86 6.75 -2.77
C ASN A 131 19.01 6.48 -1.28
N ALA A 132 18.85 7.48 -0.42
CA ALA A 132 18.91 7.31 1.03
C ALA A 132 17.83 6.33 1.52
N LEU A 133 16.60 6.44 1.02
CA LEU A 133 15.53 5.52 1.33
C LEU A 133 15.84 4.10 0.82
N ARG A 134 16.24 3.96 -0.44
CA ARG A 134 16.53 2.67 -1.07
C ARG A 134 17.70 1.96 -0.40
N ALA A 135 18.75 2.68 -0.04
CA ALA A 135 19.89 2.13 0.68
C ALA A 135 19.52 1.59 2.07
N ALA A 136 18.51 2.18 2.72
CA ALA A 136 17.98 1.68 3.99
C ALA A 136 17.01 0.49 3.83
N ARG A 137 16.64 0.12 2.59
CA ARG A 137 15.66 -0.94 2.30
C ARG A 137 16.25 -2.11 1.51
N ILE A 138 17.30 -1.89 0.74
CA ILE A 138 17.84 -2.88 -0.19
C ILE A 138 19.30 -3.14 0.14
N ASN A 139 19.62 -4.37 0.52
CA ASN A 139 21.00 -4.79 0.78
C ASN A 139 21.82 -4.72 -0.51
N GLY A 140 23.02 -4.15 -0.44
CA GLY A 140 23.88 -3.99 -1.61
C GLY A 140 23.40 -2.95 -2.63
N TYR A 141 22.51 -2.04 -2.24
CA TYR A 141 21.96 -1.01 -3.11
C TYR A 141 23.05 -0.13 -3.74
N THR A 142 22.93 0.11 -5.04
CA THR A 142 23.79 1.07 -5.77
C THR A 142 22.99 2.33 -6.12
N ASN A 143 23.53 3.49 -5.79
CA ASN A 143 22.89 4.77 -6.04
C ASN A 143 22.59 4.99 -7.53
N VAL A 144 21.43 5.53 -7.80
CA VAL A 144 21.02 5.93 -9.16
C VAL A 144 21.07 7.44 -9.32
N THR A 145 21.24 7.89 -10.56
CA THR A 145 21.05 9.28 -10.97
C THR A 145 19.71 9.43 -11.68
N LEU A 146 19.14 10.62 -11.65
CA LEU A 146 17.87 10.94 -12.29
C LEU A 146 18.12 11.88 -13.47
N ALA A 147 17.76 11.45 -14.67
CA ALA A 147 18.11 12.15 -15.91
C ALA A 147 17.15 13.31 -16.26
N SER A 148 15.95 13.33 -15.71
CA SER A 148 14.93 14.34 -15.97
C SER A 148 13.89 14.35 -14.84
N THR A 149 13.12 15.45 -14.75
CA THR A 149 11.97 15.54 -13.83
C THR A 149 10.97 14.37 -14.03
N ALA A 150 10.66 14.04 -15.28
CA ALA A 150 9.74 12.93 -15.58
C ALA A 150 10.30 11.58 -15.10
N ALA A 151 11.59 11.31 -15.34
CA ALA A 151 12.23 10.10 -14.85
C ALA A 151 12.28 10.06 -13.31
N ALA A 152 12.55 11.19 -12.67
CA ALA A 152 12.55 11.32 -11.22
C ALA A 152 11.17 11.01 -10.63
N VAL A 153 10.13 11.64 -11.15
CA VAL A 153 8.75 11.42 -10.69
C VAL A 153 8.36 9.96 -10.87
N THR A 154 8.67 9.34 -12.01
CA THR A 154 8.39 7.91 -12.24
C THR A 154 9.09 7.05 -11.20
N ALA A 155 10.38 7.25 -10.97
CA ALA A 155 11.15 6.46 -10.00
C ALA A 155 10.64 6.64 -8.56
N ILE A 156 10.21 7.85 -8.20
CA ILE A 156 9.63 8.15 -6.88
C ILE A 156 8.25 7.51 -6.73
N MET A 157 7.40 7.54 -7.77
CA MET A 157 6.08 6.91 -7.75
C MET A 157 6.17 5.38 -7.67
N ASP A 158 7.17 4.77 -8.31
CA ASP A 158 7.47 3.34 -8.20
C ASP A 158 7.96 2.99 -6.78
N GLU A 159 8.78 3.87 -6.17
CA GLU A 159 9.23 3.66 -4.80
C GLU A 159 8.08 3.84 -3.80
N ARG A 160 7.19 4.83 -3.99
CA ARG A 160 5.97 4.99 -3.18
C ARG A 160 5.08 3.74 -3.25
N PHE A 161 4.97 3.12 -4.42
CA PHE A 161 4.22 1.86 -4.59
C PHE A 161 4.78 0.72 -3.73
N LYS A 162 6.11 0.64 -3.59
CA LYS A 162 6.82 -0.37 -2.78
C LYS A 162 6.93 -0.01 -1.30
N GLU A 163 7.11 1.27 -0.97
CA GLU A 163 7.29 1.69 0.43
C GLU A 163 5.97 1.75 1.20
N LEU A 164 4.87 2.15 0.54
CA LEU A 164 3.60 2.50 1.17
C LEU A 164 2.42 1.56 0.80
N PRO A 165 2.62 0.26 0.52
CA PRO A 165 1.49 -0.60 0.19
C PRO A 165 0.55 -0.73 1.40
N TYR A 166 -0.75 -0.72 1.15
CA TYR A 166 -1.82 -0.85 2.15
C TYR A 166 -1.87 0.26 3.22
N GLU A 167 -1.25 1.40 2.97
CA GLU A 167 -1.29 2.57 3.84
C GLU A 167 -2.23 3.68 3.31
N GLY A 168 -3.05 3.39 2.29
CA GLY A 168 -4.05 4.32 1.78
C GLY A 168 -3.56 5.32 0.72
N HIS A 169 -2.27 5.28 0.33
CA HIS A 169 -1.67 6.31 -0.54
C HIS A 169 -1.92 6.10 -2.03
N ARG A 170 -1.87 4.85 -2.54
CA ARG A 170 -1.78 4.59 -3.99
C ARG A 170 -2.88 5.21 -4.83
N PHE A 171 -4.13 5.15 -4.38
CA PHE A 171 -5.26 5.74 -5.11
C PHE A 171 -5.10 7.25 -5.27
N TRP A 172 -4.71 7.93 -4.19
CA TRP A 172 -4.50 9.37 -4.18
C TRP A 172 -3.29 9.78 -4.99
N ASP A 173 -2.21 9.00 -4.96
CA ASP A 173 -1.02 9.20 -5.77
C ASP A 173 -1.35 9.16 -7.26
N LEU A 174 -2.11 8.15 -7.71
CA LEU A 174 -2.54 8.05 -9.09
C LEU A 174 -3.46 9.21 -9.49
N LYS A 175 -4.41 9.56 -8.63
CA LYS A 175 -5.35 10.67 -8.87
C LYS A 175 -4.63 12.02 -9.00
N ARG A 176 -3.79 12.38 -8.00
CA ARG A 176 -3.10 13.68 -8.00
C ARG A 176 -2.08 13.82 -9.13
N ARG A 177 -1.51 12.72 -9.60
CA ARG A 177 -0.56 12.69 -10.72
C ARG A 177 -1.23 12.45 -12.07
N ASN A 178 -2.56 12.37 -12.09
CA ASN A 178 -3.36 12.05 -13.29
C ASN A 178 -2.83 10.80 -14.00
N LEU A 179 -2.56 9.74 -13.24
CA LEU A 179 -2.06 8.46 -13.74
C LEU A 179 -3.19 7.42 -13.77
N PRO A 180 -3.16 6.49 -14.74
CA PRO A 180 -4.15 5.42 -14.80
C PRO A 180 -3.94 4.40 -13.68
N VAL A 181 -5.02 3.70 -13.28
CA VAL A 181 -4.87 2.41 -12.63
C VAL A 181 -4.50 1.40 -13.71
N SER A 182 -3.44 0.63 -13.48
CA SER A 182 -2.99 -0.45 -14.38
C SER A 182 -2.67 -1.68 -13.55
N ARG A 183 -3.39 -2.77 -13.79
CA ARG A 183 -3.23 -4.07 -13.14
C ARG A 183 -2.77 -5.11 -14.17
N LEU A 184 -2.11 -6.15 -13.72
CA LEU A 184 -1.91 -7.34 -14.54
C LEU A 184 -3.26 -8.05 -14.74
N SER A 185 -3.40 -8.79 -15.82
CA SER A 185 -4.62 -9.60 -16.07
C SER A 185 -4.88 -10.61 -14.95
N THR A 186 -3.81 -11.12 -14.34
CA THR A 186 -3.87 -12.02 -13.18
C THR A 186 -4.31 -11.36 -11.87
N ASP A 187 -4.27 -10.03 -11.82
CA ASP A 187 -4.64 -9.22 -10.64
C ASP A 187 -6.05 -8.63 -10.76
N ALA A 188 -6.77 -8.96 -11.79
CA ALA A 188 -8.10 -8.42 -12.05
C ALA A 188 -9.12 -9.54 -12.25
N PRO A 189 -10.35 -9.41 -11.72
CA PRO A 189 -11.38 -10.44 -11.88
C PRO A 189 -11.90 -10.56 -13.32
N SER A 190 -11.64 -9.56 -14.16
CA SER A 190 -12.01 -9.54 -15.58
C SER A 190 -11.11 -8.57 -16.35
N ALA A 191 -11.12 -8.67 -17.68
CA ALA A 191 -10.39 -7.74 -18.55
C ALA A 191 -10.79 -6.27 -18.32
N ALA A 192 -12.05 -5.99 -18.07
CA ALA A 192 -12.53 -4.64 -17.74
C ALA A 192 -11.99 -4.07 -16.42
N GLY A 193 -11.55 -4.94 -15.52
CA GLY A 193 -10.95 -4.56 -14.23
C GLY A 193 -9.45 -4.28 -14.28
N THR A 194 -8.80 -4.45 -15.44
CA THR A 194 -7.35 -4.27 -15.57
C THR A 194 -6.92 -2.82 -15.61
N THR A 195 -7.75 -1.93 -16.14
CA THR A 195 -7.39 -0.52 -16.32
C THR A 195 -8.51 0.42 -15.93
N LEU A 196 -8.13 1.57 -15.37
CA LEU A 196 -8.96 2.76 -15.27
C LEU A 196 -8.15 3.92 -15.83
N ALA A 197 -8.62 4.54 -16.93
CA ALA A 197 -7.90 5.62 -17.60
C ALA A 197 -7.66 6.81 -16.67
N ALA A 198 -6.56 7.52 -16.88
CA ALA A 198 -6.29 8.78 -16.21
C ALA A 198 -7.45 9.77 -16.44
N GLY A 199 -7.80 10.54 -15.43
CA GLY A 199 -8.91 11.50 -15.52
C GLY A 199 -10.32 10.89 -15.57
N ASN A 200 -10.47 9.57 -15.46
CA ASN A 200 -11.78 8.93 -15.43
C ASN A 200 -12.61 9.42 -14.25
N PHE A 201 -13.91 9.66 -14.46
CA PHE A 201 -14.81 10.16 -13.41
C PHE A 201 -14.83 9.29 -12.15
N ARG A 202 -14.55 7.99 -12.25
CA ARG A 202 -14.50 7.06 -11.11
C ARG A 202 -13.34 7.33 -10.12
N PHE A 203 -12.43 8.25 -10.44
CA PHE A 203 -11.50 8.80 -9.44
C PHE A 203 -12.19 9.77 -8.45
N LEU A 204 -13.44 10.16 -8.71
CA LEU A 204 -14.35 10.71 -7.71
C LEU A 204 -15.34 9.61 -7.32
N LEU A 205 -15.54 9.39 -6.02
CA LEU A 205 -16.52 8.43 -5.56
C LEU A 205 -17.94 9.03 -5.73
N PRO A 206 -18.97 8.20 -5.95
CA PRO A 206 -20.33 8.69 -5.96
C PRO A 206 -20.73 9.21 -4.58
N ILE A 207 -21.59 10.21 -4.53
CA ILE A 207 -22.25 10.61 -3.29
C ILE A 207 -23.19 9.46 -2.88
N PRO A 208 -23.15 8.99 -1.62
CA PRO A 208 -24.00 7.89 -1.18
C PRO A 208 -25.49 8.17 -1.40
N ASN A 209 -26.25 7.15 -1.78
CA ASN A 209 -27.69 7.31 -2.00
C ASN A 209 -28.44 7.83 -0.75
N SER A 210 -28.00 7.48 0.44
CA SER A 210 -28.56 8.02 1.69
C SER A 210 -28.46 9.53 1.78
N GLU A 211 -27.34 10.11 1.34
CA GLU A 211 -27.15 11.55 1.30
C GLU A 211 -28.00 12.21 0.22
N MET A 212 -28.10 11.58 -0.95
CA MET A 212 -28.93 12.05 -2.05
C MET A 212 -30.42 12.07 -1.67
N GLN A 213 -30.87 11.06 -0.91
CA GLN A 213 -32.24 10.99 -0.41
C GLN A 213 -32.54 11.98 0.70
N ALA A 214 -31.54 12.23 1.58
CA ALA A 214 -31.68 13.18 2.69
C ALA A 214 -31.70 14.65 2.23
N ASN A 215 -31.04 14.96 1.10
CA ASN A 215 -30.99 16.30 0.55
C ASN A 215 -31.24 16.31 -0.96
N PRO A 216 -32.47 16.54 -1.41
CA PRO A 216 -32.84 16.51 -2.84
C PRO A 216 -32.19 17.63 -3.67
N LEU A 217 -31.52 18.60 -3.05
CA LEU A 217 -30.78 19.66 -3.74
C LEU A 217 -29.34 19.27 -4.08
N ILE A 218 -28.83 18.17 -3.53
CA ILE A 218 -27.49 17.66 -3.87
C ILE A 218 -27.51 17.10 -5.30
N GLN A 219 -26.55 17.51 -6.08
CA GLN A 219 -26.29 16.93 -7.40
C GLN A 219 -25.21 15.85 -7.28
N GLN A 220 -25.42 14.71 -7.89
CA GLN A 220 -24.47 13.62 -7.97
C GLN A 220 -23.19 14.05 -8.71
N ASN A 221 -22.05 13.46 -8.36
CA ASN A 221 -20.80 13.68 -9.07
C ASN A 221 -20.94 13.29 -10.55
N PRO A 222 -20.30 14.04 -11.47
CA PRO A 222 -20.39 13.78 -12.90
C PRO A 222 -20.05 12.33 -13.26
N GLY A 223 -20.81 11.75 -14.18
CA GLY A 223 -20.61 10.38 -14.66
C GLY A 223 -21.35 9.30 -13.87
N TYR A 224 -21.97 9.64 -12.74
CA TYR A 224 -22.87 8.77 -11.99
C TYR A 224 -24.33 9.17 -12.26
N THR A 225 -25.19 8.18 -12.35
CA THR A 225 -26.66 8.37 -12.39
C THR A 225 -27.25 8.21 -11.00
N ASN A 226 -28.31 8.94 -10.72
CA ASN A 226 -29.12 8.79 -9.50
C ASN A 226 -29.88 7.47 -9.53
#